data_77e9f085cc03deda754b014b5942c96e
#
_entry.id   77e9f085cc03deda754b014b5942c96e
#
_cell.length_a   1.000
_cell.length_b   1.000
_cell.length_c   1.000
_cell.angle_alpha   90.00
_cell.angle_beta   90.00
_cell.angle_gamma   90.00
#
_symmetry.space_group_name_H-M   'P 1'
#
loop_
_entity.id
_entity.type
_entity.pdbx_description
1 polymer ?
#
loop_
_entity_poly.entity_id
_entity_poly.type
_entity_poly.pdbx_seq_one_letter_code
_entity_poly.pdbx_strand_id
1 'polypeptide(L)'
;MILLKKTYYTKRLFIPVILAILYFSCKKSSTDETIPNVPVSFTVYLSLPQYVTLNSIGGFVTIPEYGYRGIIIYRRSQDEFVAFDQACPYDPTASGAKIVVDSSGITTVDPKCGSKFNLYDGSVLHGPATRPMKSYNSVFDSGTNSVYISN
;
A
#
# COMPACT_ATOMS: atom_id res chain seq x y z
N MET A 1 56.46 -32.52 -22.34
CA MET A 1 56.11 -31.07 -22.54
C MET A 1 54.69 -30.83 -23.08
N ILE A 2 53.75 -31.79 -22.92
CA ILE A 2 52.36 -31.74 -23.46
C ILE A 2 51.30 -31.62 -22.35
N LEU A 3 51.60 -31.97 -21.12
CA LEU A 3 50.67 -31.96 -20.00
C LEU A 3 50.40 -30.58 -19.38
N LEU A 4 51.28 -29.64 -19.49
CA LEU A 4 51.18 -28.28 -18.94
C LEU A 4 50.24 -27.35 -19.76
N LYS A 5 50.03 -27.61 -21.06
CA LYS A 5 49.13 -26.80 -21.91
C LYS A 5 47.64 -27.08 -21.66
N LYS A 6 47.29 -28.28 -21.23
CA LYS A 6 45.86 -28.67 -21.03
C LYS A 6 45.26 -28.03 -19.80
N THR A 7 46.04 -27.77 -18.77
CA THR A 7 45.60 -27.15 -17.50
C THR A 7 45.33 -25.63 -17.66
N TYR A 8 46.01 -24.98 -18.58
CA TYR A 8 45.85 -23.52 -18.83
C TYR A 8 44.56 -23.19 -19.60
N TYR A 9 44.12 -24.08 -20.48
CA TYR A 9 42.88 -23.88 -21.25
C TYR A 9 41.63 -24.05 -20.40
N THR A 10 41.62 -25.01 -19.44
CA THR A 10 40.47 -25.20 -18.56
C THR A 10 40.28 -24.04 -17.58
N LYS A 11 41.35 -23.43 -17.06
CA LYS A 11 41.26 -22.25 -16.19
C LYS A 11 40.78 -20.99 -16.93
N ARG A 12 41.15 -20.83 -18.21
CA ARG A 12 40.69 -19.67 -19.00
C ARG A 12 39.25 -19.78 -19.42
N LEU A 13 38.68 -20.96 -19.54
CA LEU A 13 37.28 -21.15 -19.92
C LEU A 13 36.31 -20.94 -18.75
N PHE A 14 36.75 -21.16 -17.49
CA PHE A 14 35.91 -20.95 -16.31
C PHE A 14 35.76 -19.49 -15.91
N ILE A 15 36.72 -18.62 -16.21
CA ILE A 15 36.68 -17.19 -15.87
C ILE A 15 35.54 -16.46 -16.60
N PRO A 16 35.32 -16.62 -17.92
CA PRO A 16 34.22 -15.93 -18.60
C PRO A 16 32.84 -16.45 -18.21
N VAL A 17 32.72 -17.73 -17.80
CA VAL A 17 31.44 -18.30 -17.33
C VAL A 17 31.05 -17.73 -15.96
N ILE A 18 31.99 -17.54 -15.04
CA ILE A 18 31.74 -16.93 -13.73
C ILE A 18 31.41 -15.45 -13.89
N LEU A 19 32.05 -14.75 -14.82
CA LEU A 19 31.76 -13.33 -15.10
C LEU A 19 30.37 -13.14 -15.70
N ALA A 20 29.89 -14.07 -16.53
CA ALA A 20 28.54 -14.03 -17.14
C ALA A 20 27.42 -14.23 -16.12
N ILE A 21 27.65 -14.94 -15.01
CA ILE A 21 26.66 -15.18 -13.96
C ILE A 21 26.43 -13.92 -13.11
N LEU A 22 27.41 -13.01 -13.04
CA LEU A 22 27.32 -11.76 -12.28
C LEU A 22 26.40 -10.71 -12.94
N TYR A 23 26.10 -10.84 -14.23
CA TYR A 23 25.23 -9.90 -14.95
C TYR A 23 23.74 -10.24 -14.85
N PHE A 24 23.35 -11.39 -14.29
CA PHE A 24 21.94 -11.80 -14.15
C PHE A 24 21.30 -11.39 -12.82
N SER A 25 22.00 -10.60 -11.99
CA SER A 25 21.39 -10.00 -10.81
C SER A 25 20.59 -8.75 -11.22
N CYS A 26 19.59 -8.91 -12.06
CA CYS A 26 18.56 -7.90 -12.29
C CYS A 26 17.68 -7.86 -11.04
N LYS A 27 18.06 -7.04 -10.05
CA LYS A 27 17.12 -6.57 -9.04
C LYS A 27 15.99 -5.88 -9.81
N LYS A 28 14.79 -6.45 -9.74
CA LYS A 28 13.58 -5.74 -10.14
C LYS A 28 13.59 -4.44 -9.32
N SER A 29 13.98 -3.35 -9.97
CA SER A 29 13.82 -2.00 -9.43
C SER A 29 12.33 -1.90 -9.07
N SER A 30 12.00 -1.69 -7.81
CA SER A 30 10.68 -1.24 -7.44
C SER A 30 10.45 0.04 -8.22
N THR A 31 9.69 -0.05 -9.30
CA THR A 31 9.18 1.13 -9.97
C THR A 31 8.42 1.89 -8.90
N ASP A 32 8.82 3.11 -8.64
CA ASP A 32 8.20 4.00 -7.66
C ASP A 32 6.87 4.49 -8.25
N GLU A 33 5.96 3.53 -8.50
CA GLU A 33 4.64 3.80 -9.08
C GLU A 33 3.83 4.60 -8.07
N THR A 34 3.50 5.81 -8.46
CA THR A 34 2.61 6.67 -7.68
C THR A 34 1.18 6.17 -7.86
N ILE A 35 0.42 6.04 -6.78
CA ILE A 35 -1.02 5.74 -6.85
C ILE A 35 -1.68 6.82 -7.72
N PRO A 36 -2.41 6.46 -8.80
CA PRO A 36 -3.04 7.40 -9.68
C PRO A 36 -3.92 8.39 -8.90
N ASN A 37 -3.86 9.66 -9.30
CA ASN A 37 -4.69 10.69 -8.68
C ASN A 37 -6.04 10.72 -9.39
N VAL A 38 -7.09 10.24 -8.70
CA VAL A 38 -8.48 10.33 -9.16
C VAL A 38 -9.19 11.41 -8.34
N PRO A 39 -10.09 12.20 -8.94
CA PRO A 39 -10.87 13.18 -8.19
C PRO A 39 -11.74 12.50 -7.13
N VAL A 40 -11.68 13.01 -5.90
CA VAL A 40 -12.49 12.55 -4.77
C VAL A 40 -13.14 13.74 -4.12
N SER A 41 -14.47 13.70 -4.02
CA SER A 41 -15.27 14.74 -3.37
C SER A 41 -16.64 14.14 -3.00
N PHE A 42 -16.83 13.79 -1.72
CA PHE A 42 -18.11 13.28 -1.24
C PHE A 42 -18.26 13.50 0.27
N THR A 43 -19.49 13.37 0.77
CA THR A 43 -19.84 13.52 2.19
C THR A 43 -20.42 12.22 2.73
N VAL A 44 -19.96 11.84 3.91
CA VAL A 44 -20.48 10.71 4.70
C VAL A 44 -21.29 11.28 5.87
N TYR A 45 -22.58 10.95 5.92
CA TYR A 45 -23.44 11.33 7.04
C TYR A 45 -23.44 10.20 8.06
N LEU A 46 -22.92 10.44 9.26
CA LEU A 46 -22.74 9.41 10.30
C LEU A 46 -24.07 8.89 10.86
N SER A 47 -25.18 9.57 10.59
CA SER A 47 -26.55 9.14 10.93
C SER A 47 -27.07 8.00 10.07
N LEU A 48 -26.44 7.73 8.92
CA LEU A 48 -26.90 6.68 8.00
C LEU A 48 -26.46 5.30 8.50
N PRO A 49 -27.32 4.28 8.44
CA PRO A 49 -27.07 2.94 8.99
C PRO A 49 -25.76 2.29 8.49
N GLN A 50 -25.39 2.48 7.22
CA GLN A 50 -24.18 1.90 6.66
C GLN A 50 -22.88 2.48 7.24
N TYR A 51 -22.95 3.62 7.94
CA TYR A 51 -21.80 4.29 8.54
C TYR A 51 -21.80 4.26 10.07
N VAL A 52 -22.69 3.45 10.67
CA VAL A 52 -22.87 3.39 12.12
C VAL A 52 -21.59 3.05 12.89
N THR A 53 -20.67 2.28 12.30
CA THR A 53 -19.39 1.95 12.91
C THR A 53 -18.51 3.17 13.14
N LEU A 54 -18.65 4.21 12.31
CA LEU A 54 -17.93 5.47 12.48
C LEU A 54 -18.43 6.32 13.66
N ASN A 55 -19.52 5.94 14.33
CA ASN A 55 -19.96 6.63 15.55
C ASN A 55 -19.09 6.30 16.78
N SER A 56 -18.25 5.25 16.69
CA SER A 56 -17.29 4.88 17.73
C SER A 56 -15.87 5.23 17.33
N ILE A 57 -15.07 5.73 18.27
CA ILE A 57 -13.62 5.89 18.08
C ILE A 57 -13.03 4.51 17.78
N GLY A 58 -12.17 4.41 16.78
CA GLY A 58 -11.64 3.13 16.28
C GLY A 58 -12.55 2.44 15.25
N GLY A 59 -13.76 2.95 15.00
CA GLY A 59 -14.64 2.45 13.96
C GLY A 59 -14.13 2.81 12.57
N PHE A 60 -14.41 1.95 11.60
CA PHE A 60 -14.06 2.18 10.21
C PHE A 60 -15.15 1.70 9.25
N VAL A 61 -15.11 2.23 8.04
CA VAL A 61 -15.92 1.76 6.90
C VAL A 61 -15.06 1.75 5.63
N THR A 62 -15.46 0.94 4.68
CA THR A 62 -14.86 0.88 3.34
C THR A 62 -15.87 1.33 2.30
N ILE A 63 -15.48 2.26 1.44
CA ILE A 63 -16.30 2.82 0.37
C ILE A 63 -15.63 2.50 -0.96
N PRO A 64 -16.11 1.50 -1.72
CA PRO A 64 -15.45 1.03 -2.94
C PRO A 64 -15.63 1.96 -4.15
N GLU A 65 -16.61 2.86 -4.13
CA GLU A 65 -17.00 3.70 -5.27
C GLU A 65 -16.05 4.89 -5.51
N TYR A 66 -15.25 5.26 -4.50
CA TYR A 66 -14.35 6.41 -4.55
C TYR A 66 -12.89 5.99 -4.41
N GLY A 67 -11.97 6.91 -4.81
CA GLY A 67 -10.54 6.62 -4.81
C GLY A 67 -10.11 5.76 -5.99
N TYR A 68 -8.85 5.35 -6.00
CA TYR A 68 -8.33 4.49 -7.07
C TYR A 68 -8.73 3.01 -6.88
N ARG A 69 -8.74 2.53 -5.62
CA ARG A 69 -9.11 1.14 -5.28
C ARG A 69 -10.22 1.04 -4.23
N GLY A 70 -10.86 2.14 -3.90
CA GLY A 70 -11.76 2.28 -2.75
C GLY A 70 -11.12 3.13 -1.66
N ILE A 71 -11.90 3.58 -0.70
CA ILE A 71 -11.44 4.41 0.43
C ILE A 71 -11.82 3.72 1.74
N ILE A 72 -10.86 3.65 2.67
CA ILE A 72 -11.11 3.30 4.07
C ILE A 72 -11.22 4.61 4.84
N ILE A 73 -12.32 4.83 5.56
CA ILE A 73 -12.48 5.93 6.51
C ILE A 73 -12.40 5.32 7.92
N TYR A 74 -11.61 5.94 8.78
CA TYR A 74 -11.38 5.52 10.16
C TYR A 74 -11.56 6.69 11.11
N ARG A 75 -12.31 6.50 12.20
CA ARG A 75 -12.47 7.51 13.25
C ARG A 75 -11.34 7.41 14.25
N ARG A 76 -10.41 8.37 14.20
CA ARG A 76 -9.20 8.41 15.01
C ARG A 76 -9.44 8.96 16.41
N SER A 77 -10.31 9.96 16.53
CA SER A 77 -10.70 10.57 17.80
C SER A 77 -12.15 11.07 17.76
N GLN A 78 -12.58 11.82 18.78
CA GLN A 78 -13.94 12.36 18.85
C GLN A 78 -14.31 13.15 17.59
N ASP A 79 -13.40 13.99 17.11
CA ASP A 79 -13.63 14.94 16.03
C ASP A 79 -12.67 14.74 14.84
N GLU A 80 -11.88 13.66 14.84
CA GLU A 80 -10.92 13.41 13.80
C GLU A 80 -11.20 12.11 13.05
N PHE A 81 -11.24 12.23 11.75
CA PHE A 81 -11.35 11.12 10.80
C PHE A 81 -10.16 11.16 9.85
N VAL A 82 -9.73 9.99 9.43
CA VAL A 82 -8.73 9.83 8.37
C VAL A 82 -9.30 8.97 7.27
N ALA A 83 -8.90 9.26 6.05
CA ALA A 83 -9.35 8.52 4.87
C ALA A 83 -8.14 8.12 4.04
N PHE A 84 -8.06 6.85 3.65
CA PHE A 84 -6.95 6.29 2.87
C PHE A 84 -7.46 5.56 1.64
N ASP A 85 -6.72 5.68 0.53
CA ASP A 85 -6.95 4.81 -0.63
C ASP A 85 -6.57 3.36 -0.29
N GLN A 86 -7.36 2.41 -0.78
CA GLN A 86 -7.05 0.99 -0.64
C GLN A 86 -5.99 0.49 -1.63
N ALA A 87 -5.44 1.36 -2.48
CA ALA A 87 -4.32 0.99 -3.34
C ALA A 87 -3.04 0.78 -2.52
N CYS A 88 -2.35 -0.31 -2.76
CA CYS A 88 -1.08 -0.56 -2.10
C CYS A 88 0.03 0.33 -2.70
N PRO A 89 0.77 1.11 -1.89
CA PRO A 89 1.86 1.96 -2.40
C PRO A 89 3.02 1.19 -3.02
N TYR A 90 3.14 -0.12 -2.75
CA TYR A 90 4.20 -0.96 -3.32
C TYR A 90 3.98 -1.26 -4.80
N ASP A 91 2.75 -1.60 -5.18
CA ASP A 91 2.38 -1.93 -6.56
C ASP A 91 0.91 -1.57 -6.78
N PRO A 92 0.57 -0.28 -6.93
CA PRO A 92 -0.81 0.18 -6.93
C PRO A 92 -1.60 -0.29 -8.15
N THR A 93 -0.91 -0.58 -9.28
CA THR A 93 -1.55 -1.01 -10.54
C THR A 93 -1.74 -2.52 -10.62
N ALA A 94 -1.06 -3.30 -9.78
CA ALA A 94 -1.15 -4.74 -9.81
C ALA A 94 -2.58 -5.25 -9.56
N SER A 95 -3.01 -6.20 -10.36
CA SER A 95 -4.31 -6.86 -10.16
C SER A 95 -4.36 -7.50 -8.78
N GLY A 96 -5.42 -7.20 -8.01
CA GLY A 96 -5.61 -7.73 -6.65
C GLY A 96 -4.79 -7.05 -5.55
N ALA A 97 -3.95 -6.04 -5.85
CA ALA A 97 -3.27 -5.24 -4.85
C ALA A 97 -4.26 -4.26 -4.21
N LYS A 98 -4.97 -4.72 -3.19
CA LYS A 98 -5.98 -3.94 -2.47
C LYS A 98 -5.80 -4.13 -0.96
N ILE A 99 -5.54 -3.03 -0.27
CA ILE A 99 -5.40 -2.99 1.18
C ILE A 99 -6.75 -3.26 1.83
N VAL A 100 -6.77 -4.14 2.82
CA VAL A 100 -7.93 -4.45 3.65
C VAL A 100 -7.61 -4.28 5.13
N VAL A 101 -8.60 -3.94 5.93
CA VAL A 101 -8.45 -3.89 7.39
C VAL A 101 -8.43 -5.32 7.93
N ASP A 102 -7.46 -5.64 8.77
CA ASP A 102 -7.38 -6.95 9.39
C ASP A 102 -8.35 -7.11 10.59
N SER A 103 -8.37 -8.28 11.21
CA SER A 103 -9.25 -8.59 12.32
C SER A 103 -9.00 -7.76 13.59
N SER A 104 -7.86 -7.07 13.69
CA SER A 104 -7.57 -6.17 14.81
C SER A 104 -8.36 -4.86 14.74
N GLY A 105 -8.80 -4.44 13.54
CA GLY A 105 -9.45 -3.16 13.29
C GLY A 105 -8.52 -1.94 13.35
N ILE A 106 -7.23 -2.13 13.60
CA ILE A 106 -6.22 -1.06 13.72
C ILE A 106 -5.06 -1.20 12.74
N THR A 107 -4.94 -2.36 12.13
CA THR A 107 -3.92 -2.66 11.12
C THR A 107 -4.58 -2.99 9.80
N THR A 108 -3.94 -2.58 8.72
CA THR A 108 -4.33 -2.96 7.37
C THR A 108 -3.26 -3.82 6.72
N VAL A 109 -3.65 -4.67 5.79
CA VAL A 109 -2.76 -5.56 5.06
C VAL A 109 -3.11 -5.58 3.58
N ASP A 110 -2.11 -5.63 2.74
CA ASP A 110 -2.26 -6.04 1.34
C ASP A 110 -2.03 -7.55 1.25
N PRO A 111 -3.07 -8.36 0.99
CA PRO A 111 -2.92 -9.82 0.93
C PRO A 111 -2.01 -10.29 -0.22
N LYS A 112 -1.76 -9.45 -1.24
CA LYS A 112 -0.93 -9.79 -2.39
C LYS A 112 0.56 -9.67 -2.11
N CYS A 113 0.99 -8.57 -1.49
CA CYS A 113 2.41 -8.32 -1.22
C CYS A 113 2.81 -8.52 0.25
N GLY A 114 1.84 -8.63 1.17
CA GLY A 114 2.07 -8.78 2.60
C GLY A 114 2.41 -7.49 3.33
N SER A 115 2.43 -6.33 2.66
CA SER A 115 2.66 -5.04 3.32
C SER A 115 1.57 -4.75 4.34
N LYS A 116 1.96 -4.24 5.50
CA LYS A 116 1.04 -3.85 6.58
C LYS A 116 1.20 -2.39 6.93
N PHE A 117 0.08 -1.76 7.29
CA PHE A 117 0.04 -0.34 7.63
C PHE A 117 -0.79 -0.12 8.89
N ASN A 118 -0.44 0.93 9.62
CA ASN A 118 -1.23 1.40 10.74
C ASN A 118 -2.45 2.18 10.22
N LEU A 119 -3.66 1.80 10.62
CA LEU A 119 -4.88 2.46 10.18
C LEU A 119 -5.06 3.85 10.82
N TYR A 120 -4.38 4.12 11.94
CA TYR A 120 -4.44 5.40 12.65
C TYR A 120 -3.82 6.56 11.85
N ASP A 121 -2.71 6.31 11.14
CA ASP A 121 -1.92 7.35 10.44
C ASP A 121 -1.44 6.96 9.04
N GLY A 122 -1.71 5.74 8.60
CA GLY A 122 -1.31 5.20 7.29
C GLY A 122 0.15 4.79 7.20
N SER A 123 0.93 4.85 8.29
CA SER A 123 2.36 4.52 8.29
C SER A 123 2.62 3.03 8.00
N VAL A 124 3.80 2.74 7.44
CA VAL A 124 4.21 1.36 7.13
C VAL A 124 4.63 0.65 8.43
N LEU A 125 4.00 -0.48 8.72
CA LEU A 125 4.38 -1.38 9.81
C LEU A 125 5.26 -2.53 9.31
N HIS A 126 5.00 -3.01 8.10
CA HIS A 126 5.74 -4.11 7.48
C HIS A 126 5.77 -3.94 5.97
N GLY A 127 6.98 -4.12 5.37
CA GLY A 127 7.18 -4.06 3.93
C GLY A 127 6.62 -5.28 3.16
N PRO A 128 6.75 -5.26 1.83
CA PRO A 128 7.74 -4.52 1.02
C PRO A 128 7.42 -3.04 0.73
N ALA A 129 6.22 -2.52 1.00
CA ALA A 129 5.95 -1.09 0.85
C ALA A 129 6.90 -0.25 1.70
N THR A 130 7.39 0.84 1.13
CA THR A 130 8.28 1.82 1.80
C THR A 130 7.61 3.18 2.01
N ARG A 131 6.46 3.39 1.39
CA ARG A 131 5.67 4.61 1.48
C ARG A 131 4.38 4.36 2.26
N PRO A 132 3.86 5.37 2.98
CA PRO A 132 2.59 5.27 3.68
C PRO A 132 1.42 5.12 2.70
N MET A 133 0.26 4.77 3.21
CA MET A 133 -1.00 4.80 2.46
C MET A 133 -1.27 6.19 1.90
N LYS A 134 -1.89 6.28 0.72
CA LYS A 134 -2.35 7.56 0.17
C LYS A 134 -3.52 8.07 1.00
N SER A 135 -3.35 9.24 1.62
CA SER A 135 -4.38 9.90 2.41
C SER A 135 -5.21 10.88 1.57
N TYR A 136 -6.44 11.08 2.00
CA TYR A 136 -7.36 12.10 1.52
C TYR A 136 -7.61 13.13 2.63
N ASN A 137 -7.97 14.34 2.25
CA ASN A 137 -8.41 15.35 3.20
C ASN A 137 -9.75 14.93 3.81
N SER A 138 -9.90 15.05 5.14
CA SER A 138 -11.09 14.65 5.88
C SER A 138 -11.46 15.79 6.82
N VAL A 139 -12.67 16.34 6.65
CA VAL A 139 -13.19 17.44 7.47
C VAL A 139 -14.48 16.99 8.13
N PHE A 140 -14.48 16.93 9.46
CA PHE A 140 -15.67 16.62 10.23
C PHE A 140 -16.46 17.90 10.55
N ASP A 141 -17.77 17.86 10.29
CA ASP A 141 -18.73 18.88 10.68
C ASP A 141 -19.67 18.31 11.76
N SER A 142 -19.49 18.76 12.98
CA SER A 142 -20.31 18.34 14.12
C SER A 142 -21.76 18.87 14.04
N GLY A 143 -21.99 19.98 13.34
CA GLY A 143 -23.33 20.56 13.16
C GLY A 143 -24.24 19.71 12.30
N THR A 144 -23.69 19.09 11.25
CA THR A 144 -24.39 18.19 10.33
C THR A 144 -24.12 16.72 10.63
N ASN A 145 -23.27 16.42 11.60
CA ASN A 145 -22.77 15.07 11.92
C ASN A 145 -22.28 14.33 10.68
N SER A 146 -21.38 14.97 9.93
CA SER A 146 -20.90 14.43 8.67
C SER A 146 -19.40 14.63 8.49
N VAL A 147 -18.79 13.81 7.63
CA VAL A 147 -17.38 13.89 7.23
C VAL A 147 -17.30 14.14 5.74
N TYR A 148 -16.69 15.25 5.35
CA TYR A 148 -16.39 15.57 3.95
C TYR A 148 -15.00 15.05 3.59
N ILE A 149 -14.91 14.28 2.50
CA ILE A 149 -13.67 13.67 1.99
C ILE A 149 -13.35 14.28 0.63
N SER A 150 -12.09 14.72 0.48
CA SER A 150 -11.60 15.29 -0.80
C SER A 150 -10.10 15.07 -0.96
N ASN A 151 -9.58 15.25 -2.18
CA ASN A 151 -8.15 15.36 -2.48
C ASN A 151 -7.73 16.79 -2.78
#